data_c520d00497989f965f72d8e10f12ce51
#
_entry.id   c520d00497989f965f72d8e10f12ce51
#
_cell.length_a   1.000
_cell.length_b   1.000
_cell.length_c   1.000
_cell.angle_alpha   90.00
_cell.angle_beta   90.00
_cell.angle_gamma   90.00
#
_symmetry.space_group_name_H-M   'P 1'
#
loop_
_entity.id
_entity.type
_entity.pdbx_description
1 polymer ?
#
loop_
_entity_poly.entity_id
_entity_poly.type
_entity_poly.pdbx_seq_one_letter_code
_entity_poly.pdbx_strand_id
1 'polypeptide(L)'
;MIYHGNRFTIKASATPEQVEAALESLRNQGRVIPSVKSFVVGPDYGGEYHYGAVFAIEDLEGYWEYLVHPAHLNTDRVGLPLVDKFMSFDITDDEDPRMADKIAELHQRRYDTMPDITELVSELGEYSGSAAPASTANSHAADPRPN
;
A
#
# COMPACT_ATOMS: atom_id res chain seq x y z
N MET A 1 -16.56 -2.67 -3.39
CA MET A 1 -15.21 -3.24 -3.59
C MET A 1 -14.21 -2.11 -3.73
N ILE A 2 -13.09 -2.22 -3.03
CA ILE A 2 -11.98 -1.27 -3.12
C ILE A 2 -10.77 -2.03 -3.63
N TYR A 3 -10.15 -1.55 -4.70
CA TYR A 3 -8.92 -2.12 -5.25
C TYR A 3 -7.75 -1.28 -4.75
N HIS A 4 -7.06 -1.80 -3.74
CA HIS A 4 -5.88 -1.16 -3.17
C HIS A 4 -4.63 -1.65 -3.87
N GLY A 5 -3.84 -0.74 -4.42
CA GLY A 5 -2.64 -1.08 -5.17
C GLY A 5 -1.39 -0.36 -4.68
N ASN A 6 -0.28 -1.03 -4.89
CA ASN A 6 1.07 -0.52 -4.63
C ASN A 6 1.94 -0.72 -5.86
N ARG A 7 2.81 0.25 -6.13
CA ARG A 7 3.85 0.15 -7.16
C ARG A 7 5.16 0.62 -6.54
N PHE A 8 6.25 -0.07 -6.81
CA PHE A 8 7.52 0.26 -6.16
C PHE A 8 8.76 -0.10 -6.97
N THR A 9 9.84 0.63 -6.68
CA THR A 9 11.17 0.33 -7.15
C THR A 9 11.99 -0.27 -6.00
N ILE A 10 12.94 -1.13 -6.36
CA ILE A 10 13.81 -1.84 -5.41
C ILE A 10 15.17 -1.16 -5.37
N LYS A 11 15.71 -0.98 -4.17
CA LYS A 11 17.07 -0.48 -3.98
C LYS A 11 18.09 -1.39 -4.64
N ALA A 12 19.13 -0.79 -5.24
CA ALA A 12 20.21 -1.54 -5.89
C ALA A 12 20.96 -2.49 -4.92
N SER A 13 20.93 -2.19 -3.63
CA SER A 13 21.57 -3.02 -2.59
C SER A 13 20.78 -4.28 -2.21
N ALA A 14 19.51 -4.40 -2.61
CA ALA A 14 18.69 -5.56 -2.30
C ALA A 14 19.11 -6.78 -3.11
N THR A 15 19.23 -7.93 -2.45
CA THR A 15 19.55 -9.19 -3.13
C THR A 15 18.30 -9.79 -3.79
N PRO A 16 18.45 -10.63 -4.85
CA PRO A 16 17.32 -11.33 -5.45
C PRO A 16 16.51 -12.16 -4.45
N GLU A 17 17.18 -12.77 -3.48
CA GLU A 17 16.51 -13.56 -2.43
C GLU A 17 15.66 -12.70 -1.50
N GLN A 18 16.16 -11.51 -1.13
CA GLN A 18 15.39 -10.55 -0.33
C GLN A 18 14.15 -10.06 -1.09
N VAL A 19 14.30 -9.74 -2.37
CA VAL A 19 13.20 -9.31 -3.23
C VAL A 19 12.13 -10.39 -3.33
N GLU A 20 12.53 -11.65 -3.61
CA GLU A 20 11.56 -12.75 -3.72
C GLU A 20 10.85 -13.01 -2.39
N ALA A 21 11.54 -12.91 -1.26
CA ALA A 21 10.92 -13.05 0.06
C ALA A 21 9.86 -11.96 0.31
N ALA A 22 10.14 -10.72 -0.09
CA ALA A 22 9.18 -9.62 0.02
C ALA A 22 7.97 -9.83 -0.89
N LEU A 23 8.17 -10.26 -2.13
CA LEU A 23 7.07 -10.56 -3.06
C LEU A 23 6.21 -11.73 -2.56
N GLU A 24 6.82 -12.77 -2.01
CA GLU A 24 6.09 -13.89 -1.43
C GLU A 24 5.29 -13.46 -0.20
N SER A 25 5.82 -12.56 0.62
CA SER A 25 5.08 -11.98 1.74
C SER A 25 3.85 -11.19 1.27
N LEU A 26 3.96 -10.45 0.16
CA LEU A 26 2.82 -9.78 -0.47
C LEU A 26 1.75 -10.78 -0.93
N ARG A 27 2.16 -11.86 -1.58
CA ARG A 27 1.23 -12.93 -2.01
C ARG A 27 0.54 -13.58 -0.81
N ASN A 28 1.29 -13.78 0.27
CA ASN A 28 0.74 -14.35 1.50
C ASN A 28 -0.39 -13.49 2.09
N GLN A 29 -0.27 -12.17 2.04
CA GLN A 29 -1.38 -11.29 2.44
C GLN A 29 -2.67 -11.65 1.71
N GLY A 30 -2.60 -11.81 0.40
CA GLY A 30 -3.76 -12.15 -0.42
C GLY A 30 -4.36 -13.52 -0.06
N ARG A 31 -3.54 -14.46 0.37
CA ARG A 31 -3.98 -15.83 0.71
C ARG A 31 -4.62 -15.92 2.10
N VAL A 32 -4.12 -15.16 3.08
CA VAL A 32 -4.49 -15.38 4.48
C VAL A 32 -5.37 -14.30 5.08
N ILE A 33 -5.45 -13.10 4.48
CA ILE A 33 -6.30 -12.03 4.98
C ILE A 33 -7.73 -12.24 4.46
N PRO A 34 -8.71 -12.52 5.34
CA PRO A 34 -10.06 -12.89 4.90
C PRO A 34 -10.76 -11.80 4.08
N SER A 35 -10.49 -10.52 4.34
CA SER A 35 -11.10 -9.40 3.61
C SER A 35 -10.57 -9.21 2.20
N VAL A 36 -9.45 -9.84 1.84
CA VAL A 36 -8.91 -9.82 0.48
C VAL A 36 -9.61 -10.89 -0.35
N LYS A 37 -10.37 -10.46 -1.35
CA LYS A 37 -11.18 -11.36 -2.20
C LYS A 37 -10.43 -11.87 -3.42
N SER A 38 -9.51 -11.07 -3.93
CA SER A 38 -8.60 -11.45 -5.01
C SER A 38 -7.37 -10.56 -4.97
N PHE A 39 -6.29 -11.01 -5.60
CA PHE A 39 -5.04 -10.23 -5.62
C PHE A 39 -4.17 -10.61 -6.81
N VAL A 40 -3.25 -9.71 -7.14
CA VAL A 40 -2.15 -9.95 -8.07
C VAL A 40 -0.89 -9.32 -7.50
N VAL A 41 0.23 -10.03 -7.62
CA VAL A 41 1.56 -9.54 -7.21
C VAL A 41 2.55 -9.97 -8.30
N GLY A 42 3.32 -9.04 -8.82
CA GLY A 42 4.30 -9.38 -9.85
C GLY A 42 5.01 -8.17 -10.45
N PRO A 43 5.77 -8.41 -11.53
CA PRO A 43 6.43 -7.33 -12.27
C PRO A 43 5.44 -6.28 -12.79
N ASP A 44 5.88 -5.02 -12.75
CA ASP A 44 5.12 -3.88 -13.24
C ASP A 44 5.68 -3.45 -14.61
N TYR A 45 4.83 -3.43 -15.62
CA TYR A 45 5.22 -3.10 -16.98
C TYR A 45 4.63 -1.76 -17.42
N GLY A 46 5.36 -1.04 -18.26
CA GLY A 46 4.89 0.15 -18.92
C GLY A 46 5.24 1.47 -18.26
N GLY A 47 5.99 1.45 -17.16
CA GLY A 47 6.43 2.64 -16.43
C GLY A 47 7.77 2.44 -15.74
N GLU A 48 8.04 3.28 -14.76
CA GLU A 48 9.31 3.31 -14.03
C GLU A 48 9.41 2.30 -12.88
N TYR A 49 8.27 1.71 -12.46
CA TYR A 49 8.23 0.81 -11.31
C TYR A 49 8.68 -0.60 -11.68
N HIS A 50 9.29 -1.30 -10.74
CA HIS A 50 9.78 -2.66 -10.94
C HIS A 50 8.71 -3.71 -10.66
N TYR A 51 7.93 -3.52 -9.61
CA TYR A 51 6.91 -4.45 -9.14
C TYR A 51 5.66 -3.71 -8.67
N GLY A 52 4.58 -4.45 -8.59
CA GLY A 52 3.32 -3.97 -8.05
C GLY A 52 2.49 -5.08 -7.45
N ALA A 53 1.49 -4.66 -6.69
CA ALA A 53 0.49 -5.54 -6.10
C ALA A 53 -0.86 -4.83 -6.11
N VAL A 54 -1.93 -5.58 -6.32
CA VAL A 54 -3.31 -5.08 -6.20
C VAL A 54 -4.12 -6.08 -5.39
N PHE A 55 -4.84 -5.58 -4.39
CA PHE A 55 -5.71 -6.35 -3.52
C PHE A 55 -7.14 -5.85 -3.64
N ALA A 56 -8.08 -6.73 -3.96
CA ALA A 56 -9.49 -6.41 -3.97
C ALA A 56 -10.07 -6.63 -2.57
N ILE A 57 -10.52 -5.56 -1.94
CA ILE A 57 -11.01 -5.53 -0.57
C ILE A 57 -12.50 -5.15 -0.60
N GLU A 58 -13.32 -5.86 0.17
CA GLU A 58 -14.78 -5.77 0.07
C GLU A 58 -15.34 -4.40 0.45
N ASP A 59 -14.89 -3.84 1.58
CA ASP A 59 -15.39 -2.59 2.15
C ASP A 59 -14.34 -1.94 3.07
N LEU A 60 -14.71 -0.83 3.70
CA LEU A 60 -13.84 -0.10 4.63
C LEU A 60 -13.51 -0.89 5.89
N GLU A 61 -14.46 -1.69 6.41
CA GLU A 61 -14.20 -2.58 7.55
C GLU A 61 -13.14 -3.63 7.19
N GLY A 62 -13.28 -4.25 6.04
CA GLY A 62 -12.29 -5.19 5.50
C GLY A 62 -10.95 -4.53 5.21
N TYR A 63 -10.97 -3.26 4.79
CA TYR A 63 -9.74 -2.49 4.58
C TYR A 63 -8.97 -2.28 5.89
N TRP A 64 -9.67 -1.97 6.98
CA TRP A 64 -9.04 -1.87 8.30
C TRP A 64 -8.47 -3.21 8.75
N GLU A 65 -9.20 -4.31 8.59
CA GLU A 65 -8.70 -5.66 8.86
C GLU A 65 -7.40 -5.94 8.10
N TYR A 66 -7.36 -5.60 6.81
CA TYR A 66 -6.16 -5.73 5.97
C TYR A 66 -4.99 -4.89 6.51
N LEU A 67 -5.23 -3.63 6.86
CA LEU A 67 -4.18 -2.71 7.31
C LEU A 67 -3.50 -3.18 8.60
N VAL A 68 -4.23 -3.79 9.51
CA VAL A 68 -3.70 -4.21 10.83
C VAL A 68 -3.38 -5.69 10.92
N HIS A 69 -3.64 -6.46 9.88
CA HIS A 69 -3.40 -7.89 9.88
C HIS A 69 -1.90 -8.21 10.03
N PRO A 70 -1.52 -9.19 10.86
CA PRO A 70 -0.10 -9.57 11.05
C PRO A 70 0.66 -9.86 9.76
N ALA A 71 0.01 -10.45 8.75
CA ALA A 71 0.62 -10.72 7.45
C ALA A 71 1.01 -9.43 6.73
N HIS A 72 0.20 -8.37 6.80
CA HIS A 72 0.52 -7.07 6.23
C HIS A 72 1.66 -6.39 7.00
N LEU A 73 1.60 -6.41 8.32
CA LEU A 73 2.67 -5.84 9.16
C LEU A 73 4.01 -6.52 8.91
N ASN A 74 4.01 -7.84 8.70
CA ASN A 74 5.21 -8.58 8.35
C ASN A 74 5.77 -8.11 6.99
N THR A 75 4.92 -7.92 6.00
CA THR A 75 5.35 -7.42 4.69
C THR A 75 6.00 -6.04 4.79
N ASP A 76 5.43 -5.15 5.58
CA ASP A 76 6.03 -3.84 5.80
C ASP A 76 7.44 -3.95 6.42
N ARG A 77 7.60 -4.81 7.42
CA ARG A 77 8.90 -5.00 8.10
C ARG A 77 9.97 -5.61 7.20
N VAL A 78 9.61 -6.56 6.34
CA VAL A 78 10.59 -7.21 5.45
C VAL A 78 10.74 -6.51 4.11
N GLY A 79 9.73 -5.80 3.65
CA GLY A 79 9.68 -5.19 2.32
C GLY A 79 10.09 -3.73 2.28
N LEU A 80 9.57 -2.88 3.15
CA LEU A 80 9.83 -1.44 3.09
C LEU A 80 11.32 -1.09 3.13
N PRO A 81 12.18 -1.77 3.91
CA PRO A 81 13.62 -1.50 3.88
C PRO A 81 14.31 -1.73 2.53
N LEU A 82 13.69 -2.51 1.62
CA LEU A 82 14.22 -2.82 0.29
C LEU A 82 13.73 -1.85 -0.79
N VAL A 83 12.76 -1.00 -0.46
CA VAL A 83 12.06 -0.13 -1.41
C VAL A 83 12.69 1.25 -1.44
N ASP A 84 12.90 1.77 -2.65
CA ASP A 84 13.40 3.12 -2.88
C ASP A 84 12.26 4.10 -3.14
N LYS A 85 11.46 3.86 -4.17
CA LYS A 85 10.29 4.67 -4.54
C LYS A 85 9.03 3.83 -4.38
N PHE A 86 8.04 4.39 -3.71
CA PHE A 86 6.78 3.71 -3.41
C PHE A 86 5.58 4.60 -3.77
N MET A 87 4.59 4.01 -4.40
CA MET A 87 3.33 4.69 -4.72
C MET A 87 2.16 3.78 -4.39
N SER A 88 1.13 4.33 -3.77
CA SER A 88 -0.12 3.61 -3.50
C SER A 88 -1.30 4.31 -4.16
N PHE A 89 -2.31 3.54 -4.50
CA PHE A 89 -3.56 4.03 -5.05
C PHE A 89 -4.73 3.18 -4.59
N ASP A 90 -5.92 3.77 -4.63
CA ASP A 90 -7.17 3.08 -4.39
C ASP A 90 -8.14 3.41 -5.52
N ILE A 91 -8.76 2.38 -6.08
CA ILE A 91 -9.77 2.51 -7.12
C ILE A 91 -11.04 1.84 -6.61
N THR A 92 -12.14 2.55 -6.67
CA THR A 92 -13.44 2.03 -6.27
C THR A 92 -14.54 2.61 -7.15
N ASP A 93 -15.61 1.85 -7.33
CA ASP A 93 -16.84 2.30 -7.97
C ASP A 93 -17.92 2.71 -6.95
N ASP A 94 -17.59 2.77 -5.67
CA ASP A 94 -18.46 3.30 -4.64
C ASP A 94 -18.67 4.80 -4.88
N GLU A 95 -19.95 5.22 -4.89
CA GLU A 95 -20.34 6.60 -5.19
C GLU A 95 -20.27 7.54 -3.98
N ASP A 96 -19.85 7.07 -2.81
CA ASP A 96 -19.70 7.90 -1.61
C ASP A 96 -18.67 9.02 -1.87
N PRO A 97 -19.09 10.30 -1.86
CA PRO A 97 -18.16 11.41 -2.14
C PRO A 97 -17.08 11.58 -1.07
N ARG A 98 -17.24 10.94 0.08
CA ARG A 98 -16.26 10.96 1.17
C ARG A 98 -15.35 9.74 1.20
N MET A 99 -15.38 8.89 0.19
CA MET A 99 -14.60 7.66 0.19
C MET A 99 -13.09 7.92 0.31
N ALA A 100 -12.57 8.92 -0.40
CA ALA A 100 -11.16 9.30 -0.31
C ALA A 100 -10.77 9.70 1.12
N ASP A 101 -11.59 10.51 1.79
CA ASP A 101 -11.35 10.92 3.18
C ASP A 101 -11.38 9.72 4.13
N LYS A 102 -12.33 8.83 3.96
CA LYS A 102 -12.48 7.64 4.81
C LYS A 102 -11.28 6.70 4.67
N ILE A 103 -10.77 6.51 3.46
CA ILE A 103 -9.56 5.73 3.22
C ILE A 103 -8.35 6.40 3.87
N ALA A 104 -8.19 7.71 3.68
CA ALA A 104 -7.11 8.48 4.29
C ALA A 104 -7.14 8.41 5.83
N GLU A 105 -8.34 8.48 6.42
CA GLU A 105 -8.53 8.33 7.86
C GLU A 105 -8.08 6.96 8.39
N LEU A 106 -8.33 5.88 7.65
CA LEU A 106 -7.87 4.54 8.01
C LEU A 106 -6.34 4.45 8.02
N HIS A 107 -5.68 4.99 7.00
CA HIS A 107 -4.22 5.03 6.95
C HIS A 107 -3.64 5.87 8.08
N GLN A 108 -4.22 7.04 8.35
CA GLN A 108 -3.78 7.91 9.44
C GLN A 108 -3.93 7.22 10.80
N ARG A 109 -5.06 6.56 11.02
CA ARG A 109 -5.29 5.76 12.25
C ARG A 109 -4.23 4.67 12.42
N ARG A 110 -3.85 4.00 11.35
CA ARG A 110 -2.78 3.00 11.39
C ARG A 110 -1.45 3.62 11.80
N TYR A 111 -1.07 4.76 11.19
CA TYR A 111 0.15 5.48 11.55
C TYR A 111 0.14 5.95 13.00
N ASP A 112 -0.98 6.46 13.48
CA ASP A 112 -1.14 6.94 14.86
C ASP A 112 -1.00 5.82 15.90
N THR A 113 -1.42 4.61 15.55
CA THR A 113 -1.47 3.47 16.47
C THR A 113 -0.29 2.50 16.36
N MET A 114 0.54 2.63 15.30
CA MET A 114 1.66 1.74 14.99
C MET A 114 2.95 2.51 14.72
N PRO A 115 3.65 2.98 15.78
CA PRO A 115 4.84 3.82 15.62
C PRO A 115 5.99 3.15 14.84
N ASP A 116 6.14 1.83 14.94
CA ASP A 116 7.17 1.09 14.20
C ASP A 116 6.92 1.12 12.68
N ILE A 117 5.67 1.02 12.26
CA ILE A 117 5.29 1.13 10.84
C ILE A 117 5.49 2.56 10.35
N THR A 118 5.12 3.55 11.16
CA THR A 118 5.33 4.97 10.83
C THR A 118 6.82 5.26 10.63
N GLU A 119 7.70 4.71 11.48
CA GLU A 119 9.15 4.84 11.33
C GLU A 119 9.65 4.22 10.01
N LEU A 120 9.22 3.00 9.69
CA LEU A 120 9.58 2.34 8.43
C LEU A 120 9.16 3.16 7.21
N VAL A 121 7.96 3.70 7.22
CA VAL A 121 7.45 4.55 6.14
C VAL A 121 8.24 5.86 6.03
N SER A 122 8.64 6.45 7.15
CA SER A 122 9.43 7.69 7.16
C SER A 122 10.82 7.54 6.54
N GLU A 123 11.34 6.32 6.48
CA GLU A 123 12.65 6.02 5.90
C GLU A 123 12.61 5.79 4.37
N LEU A 124 11.42 5.75 3.77
CA LEU A 124 11.27 5.66 2.31
C LEU A 124 11.82 6.91 1.63
N GLY A 125 12.55 6.72 0.53
CA GLY A 125 13.11 7.83 -0.25
C GLY A 125 12.04 8.71 -0.89
N GLU A 126 11.01 8.08 -1.46
CA GLU A 126 9.86 8.75 -2.05
C GLU A 126 8.60 7.91 -1.83
N TYR A 127 7.57 8.54 -1.27
CA TYR A 127 6.27 7.91 -1.07
C TYR A 127 5.16 8.86 -1.51
N SER A 128 4.32 8.40 -2.46
CA SER A 128 3.17 9.17 -2.96
C SER A 128 1.90 8.31 -2.99
N GLY A 129 0.75 8.97 -3.12
CA GLY A 129 -0.53 8.30 -3.30
C GLY A 129 -1.40 8.22 -2.05
N SER A 130 -2.44 7.39 -2.12
CA SER A 130 -3.53 7.36 -1.15
C SER A 130 -3.14 6.93 0.26
N ALA A 131 -2.09 6.11 0.40
CA ALA A 131 -1.60 5.64 1.70
C ALA A 131 -0.43 6.45 2.24
N ALA A 132 0.07 7.45 1.51
CA ALA A 132 1.20 8.27 1.94
C ALA A 132 0.81 9.13 3.15
N PRO A 133 1.73 9.30 4.14
CA PRO A 133 1.47 10.16 5.29
C PRO A 133 1.17 11.60 4.88
N ALA A 134 0.30 12.28 5.62
CA ALA A 134 -0.08 13.68 5.36
C ALA A 134 1.10 14.65 5.41
N SER A 135 2.21 14.29 6.06
CA SER A 135 3.44 15.09 6.13
C SER A 135 4.26 15.07 4.83
N THR A 136 3.97 14.17 3.88
CA THR A 136 4.63 14.16 2.58
C THR A 136 3.97 15.15 1.64
N ALA A 137 4.77 16.06 1.05
CA ALA A 137 4.30 17.23 0.34
C ALA A 137 3.38 16.96 -0.86
N ASN A 138 3.32 15.73 -1.38
CA ASN A 138 2.54 15.34 -2.56
C ASN A 138 1.38 14.40 -2.25
N SER A 139 1.08 14.14 -0.98
CA SER A 139 0.06 13.16 -0.59
C SER A 139 -1.37 13.62 -0.89
N HIS A 140 -1.59 14.91 -1.10
CA HIS A 140 -2.90 15.51 -1.36
C HIS A 140 -2.87 16.39 -2.61
N ALA A 141 -2.50 15.82 -3.75
CA ALA A 141 -2.79 16.47 -5.02
C ALA A 141 -4.31 16.74 -5.08
N ALA A 142 -4.69 17.98 -5.40
CA ALA A 142 -6.10 18.34 -5.55
C ALA A 142 -6.77 17.33 -6.51
N ASP A 143 -7.97 16.90 -6.14
CA ASP A 143 -8.75 15.97 -6.97
C ASP A 143 -8.96 16.58 -8.36
N PRO A 144 -8.41 16.01 -9.42
CA PRO A 144 -8.52 16.55 -10.76
C PRO A 144 -9.89 16.34 -11.40
N ARG A 145 -10.81 15.65 -10.73
CA ARG A 145 -12.14 15.38 -11.26
C ARG A 145 -12.98 16.66 -11.27
N PRO A 146 -13.68 16.97 -12.37
CA PRO A 146 -14.62 18.09 -12.39
C PRO A 146 -15.78 17.81 -11.42
N ASN A 147 -16.24 18.84 -10.74
CA ASN A 147 -17.41 18.81 -9.88
C ASN A 147 -18.69 18.56 -10.70
#